data_079c8390be6b9097230de54b2fe56998
#
_entry.id   079c8390be6b9097230de54b2fe56998
#
_cell.length_a   1.000
_cell.length_b   1.000
_cell.length_c   1.000
_cell.angle_alpha   90.00
_cell.angle_beta   90.00
_cell.angle_gamma   90.00
#
_symmetry.space_group_name_H-M   'P 1'
#
loop_
_entity.id
_entity.type
_entity.pdbx_description
1 polymer ?
#
loop_
_entity_poly.entity_id
_entity_poly.type
_entity_poly.pdbx_seq_one_letter_code
_entity_poly.pdbx_strand_id
1 'polypeptide(L)'
;MTDISVDALIDVAEHRGYHVRWHRGGPKAAWIPPMTISLRLGMSDVATLCALAHELGHAQAGDPPGHLGANELRADRFAARLLISPVEYRAAEETYGPHPARLAAELGVTTHLIHVFQSTLERIPT
;
A
#
# COMPACT_ATOMS: atom_id res chain seq x y z
N MET A 1 4.68 -13.15 4.59
CA MET A 1 5.37 -12.14 3.77
C MET A 1 4.62 -11.98 2.47
N THR A 2 4.42 -10.76 2.02
CA THR A 2 3.79 -10.55 0.72
C THR A 2 4.71 -11.04 -0.40
N ASP A 3 4.13 -11.69 -1.40
CA ASP A 3 4.88 -12.19 -2.56
C ASP A 3 5.09 -11.10 -3.63
N ILE A 4 4.50 -9.93 -3.43
CA ILE A 4 4.58 -8.84 -4.39
C ILE A 4 5.83 -8.02 -4.12
N SER A 5 6.74 -7.96 -5.11
CA SER A 5 7.91 -7.07 -5.06
C SER A 5 7.57 -5.70 -5.63
N VAL A 6 8.43 -4.71 -5.36
CA VAL A 6 8.31 -3.38 -5.97
C VAL A 6 8.29 -3.48 -7.49
N ASP A 7 9.24 -4.24 -8.07
CA ASP A 7 9.34 -4.39 -9.52
C ASP A 7 8.09 -5.04 -10.11
N ALA A 8 7.56 -6.07 -9.45
CA ALA A 8 6.35 -6.73 -9.91
C ALA A 8 5.15 -5.78 -9.89
N LEU A 9 5.03 -4.94 -8.86
CA LEU A 9 3.92 -4.00 -8.78
C LEU A 9 4.08 -2.85 -9.78
N ILE A 10 5.30 -2.41 -10.05
CA ILE A 10 5.57 -1.45 -11.13
C ILE A 10 5.13 -2.05 -12.47
N ASP A 11 5.46 -3.30 -12.74
CA ASP A 11 5.06 -3.97 -13.98
C ASP A 11 3.53 -4.03 -14.11
N VAL A 12 2.82 -4.34 -13.04
CA VAL A 12 1.36 -4.33 -13.04
C VAL A 12 0.82 -2.93 -13.36
N ALA A 13 1.37 -1.90 -12.74
CA ALA A 13 0.96 -0.53 -12.99
C ALA A 13 1.19 -0.13 -14.44
N GLU A 14 2.34 -0.47 -14.99
CA GLU A 14 2.68 -0.14 -16.37
C GLU A 14 1.81 -0.88 -17.38
N HIS A 15 1.46 -2.14 -17.10
CA HIS A 15 0.53 -2.91 -17.93
C HIS A 15 -0.88 -2.30 -17.95
N ARG A 16 -1.24 -1.56 -16.90
CA ARG A 16 -2.51 -0.83 -16.83
C ARG A 16 -2.44 0.55 -17.48
N GLY A 17 -1.28 0.91 -18.03
CA GLY A 17 -1.08 2.17 -18.73
C GLY A 17 -0.55 3.31 -17.86
N TYR A 18 -0.27 3.06 -16.60
CA TYR A 18 0.32 4.09 -15.74
C TYR A 18 1.81 4.22 -16.02
N HIS A 19 2.31 5.46 -15.97
CA HIS A 19 3.74 5.73 -16.06
C HIS A 19 4.31 5.87 -14.65
N VAL A 20 5.26 5.01 -14.29
CA VAL A 20 5.93 5.07 -12.99
C VAL A 20 7.29 5.72 -13.17
N ARG A 21 7.55 6.78 -12.40
CA ARG A 21 8.82 7.50 -12.42
C ARG A 21 9.36 7.68 -11.00
N TRP A 22 10.58 8.17 -10.89
CA TRP A 22 11.26 8.38 -9.62
C TRP A 22 11.63 9.84 -9.44
N HIS A 23 11.62 10.30 -8.19
CA HIS A 23 12.03 11.66 -7.83
C HIS A 23 12.91 11.65 -6.59
N ARG A 24 13.64 12.74 -6.38
CA ARG A 24 14.51 12.92 -5.22
C ARG A 24 13.82 13.84 -4.22
N GLY A 25 13.88 13.47 -2.93
CA GLY A 25 13.27 14.28 -1.86
C GLY A 25 11.76 14.40 -1.99
N GLY A 26 11.16 15.26 -1.17
CA GLY A 26 9.73 15.51 -1.22
C GLY A 26 8.89 14.35 -0.70
N PRO A 27 7.64 14.21 -1.16
CA PRO A 27 6.74 13.16 -0.68
C PRO A 27 7.23 11.76 -1.05
N LYS A 28 6.84 10.77 -0.25
CA LYS A 28 7.19 9.37 -0.50
C LYS A 28 6.74 8.90 -1.87
N ALA A 29 5.55 9.34 -2.29
CA ALA A 29 5.01 9.05 -3.60
C ALA A 29 3.94 10.09 -3.92
N ALA A 30 3.58 10.18 -5.21
CA ALA A 30 2.54 11.09 -5.65
C ALA A 30 1.79 10.50 -6.84
N TRP A 31 0.47 10.61 -6.79
CA TRP A 31 -0.39 10.39 -7.94
C TRP A 31 -0.50 11.69 -8.72
N ILE A 32 -0.12 11.66 -9.97
CA ILE A 32 -0.12 12.82 -10.87
C ILE A 32 -1.02 12.48 -12.06
N PRO A 33 -2.31 12.88 -11.99
CA PRO A 33 -3.20 12.61 -13.12
C PRO A 33 -2.65 13.17 -14.44
N PRO A 34 -2.98 12.58 -15.59
CA PRO A 34 -3.95 11.49 -15.72
C PRO A 34 -3.38 10.08 -15.54
N MET A 35 -2.07 9.85 -15.64
CA MET A 35 -1.53 8.49 -15.73
C MET A 35 -0.16 8.29 -15.07
N THR A 36 0.31 9.23 -14.25
CA THR A 36 1.67 9.15 -13.70
C THR A 36 1.67 8.91 -12.20
N ILE A 37 2.55 8.01 -11.75
CA ILE A 37 2.86 7.80 -10.34
C ILE A 37 4.35 8.05 -10.16
N SER A 38 4.71 8.91 -9.21
CA SER A 38 6.11 9.23 -8.90
C SER A 38 6.47 8.67 -7.53
N LEU A 39 7.64 8.01 -7.43
CA LEU A 39 8.13 7.38 -6.21
C LEU A 39 9.43 8.04 -5.79
N ARG A 40 9.60 8.23 -4.47
CA ARG A 40 10.84 8.81 -3.95
C ARG A 40 11.97 7.78 -3.94
N LEU A 41 13.13 8.18 -4.45
CA LEU A 41 14.35 7.37 -4.40
C LEU A 41 14.85 7.23 -2.95
N GLY A 42 15.48 6.10 -2.65
CA GLY A 42 16.21 5.90 -1.39
C GLY A 42 15.39 5.36 -0.23
N MET A 43 14.11 5.07 -0.42
CA MET A 43 13.29 4.42 0.61
C MET A 43 13.56 2.91 0.64
N SER A 44 13.21 2.26 1.76
CA SER A 44 13.24 0.80 1.83
C SER A 44 12.26 0.20 0.82
N ASP A 45 12.47 -1.06 0.46
CA ASP A 45 11.58 -1.78 -0.44
C ASP A 45 10.16 -1.84 0.12
N VAL A 46 10.01 -2.08 1.43
CA VAL A 46 8.70 -2.13 2.08
C VAL A 46 7.99 -0.78 1.99
N ALA A 47 8.69 0.31 2.30
CA ALA A 47 8.11 1.65 2.22
C ALA A 47 7.72 2.02 0.79
N THR A 48 8.57 1.68 -0.18
CA THR A 48 8.31 1.93 -1.60
C THR A 48 7.10 1.14 -2.08
N LEU A 49 7.02 -0.15 -1.72
CA LEU A 49 5.91 -1.01 -2.10
C LEU A 49 4.57 -0.48 -1.58
N CYS A 50 4.52 -0.13 -0.29
CA CYS A 50 3.31 0.37 0.33
C CYS A 50 2.90 1.74 -0.23
N ALA A 51 3.87 2.62 -0.50
CA ALA A 51 3.61 3.92 -1.11
C ALA A 51 3.05 3.76 -2.53
N LEU A 52 3.63 2.87 -3.34
CA LEU A 52 3.14 2.60 -4.69
C LEU A 52 1.71 2.05 -4.67
N ALA A 53 1.44 1.10 -3.78
CA ALA A 53 0.10 0.52 -3.64
C ALA A 53 -0.94 1.58 -3.26
N HIS A 54 -0.59 2.49 -2.36
CA HIS A 54 -1.45 3.61 -1.96
C HIS A 54 -1.77 4.51 -3.16
N GLU A 55 -0.75 4.90 -3.93
CA GLU A 55 -0.94 5.77 -5.09
C GLU A 55 -1.73 5.07 -6.21
N LEU A 56 -1.58 3.77 -6.37
CA LEU A 56 -2.43 2.99 -7.26
C LEU A 56 -3.90 3.05 -6.84
N GLY A 57 -4.16 3.11 -5.54
CA GLY A 57 -5.52 3.29 -5.02
C GLY A 57 -6.13 4.62 -5.47
N HIS A 58 -5.37 5.71 -5.41
CA HIS A 58 -5.80 7.00 -5.93
C HIS A 58 -6.01 6.95 -7.44
N ALA A 59 -5.08 6.35 -8.16
CA ALA A 59 -5.13 6.26 -9.62
C ALA A 59 -6.35 5.50 -10.11
N GLN A 60 -6.63 4.34 -9.52
CA GLN A 60 -7.77 3.52 -9.92
C GLN A 60 -9.11 4.21 -9.65
N ALA A 61 -9.19 4.99 -8.61
CA ALA A 61 -10.40 5.73 -8.26
C ALA A 61 -10.56 7.01 -9.08
N GLY A 62 -9.53 7.41 -9.84
CA GLY A 62 -9.55 8.66 -10.61
C GLY A 62 -9.52 9.89 -9.71
N ASP A 63 -8.85 9.81 -8.56
CA ASP A 63 -8.81 10.91 -7.61
C ASP A 63 -8.08 12.13 -8.18
N PRO A 64 -8.45 13.35 -7.74
CA PRO A 64 -7.62 14.52 -8.02
C PRO A 64 -6.28 14.42 -7.29
N PRO A 65 -5.28 15.21 -7.70
CA PRO A 65 -4.02 15.23 -6.96
C PRO A 65 -4.22 15.79 -5.55
N GLY A 66 -3.34 15.39 -4.63
CA GLY A 66 -3.39 15.84 -3.25
C GLY A 66 -3.95 14.79 -2.30
N HIS A 67 -4.05 15.17 -1.02
CA HIS A 67 -4.36 14.25 0.06
C HIS A 67 -5.64 14.67 0.80
N LEU A 68 -6.78 14.37 0.20
CA LEU A 68 -8.08 14.59 0.82
C LEU A 68 -8.43 13.39 1.72
N GLY A 69 -8.93 13.66 2.93
CA GLY A 69 -9.11 12.65 3.98
C GLY A 69 -9.85 11.39 3.55
N ALA A 70 -11.01 11.51 2.90
CA ALA A 70 -11.79 10.36 2.45
C ALA A 70 -11.06 9.58 1.37
N ASN A 71 -10.37 10.26 0.46
CA ASN A 71 -9.61 9.62 -0.61
C ASN A 71 -8.37 8.90 -0.05
N GLU A 72 -7.73 9.49 0.96
CA GLU A 72 -6.58 8.88 1.64
C GLU A 72 -6.98 7.56 2.30
N LEU A 73 -8.08 7.54 3.04
CA LEU A 73 -8.55 6.34 3.71
C LEU A 73 -8.90 5.24 2.70
N ARG A 74 -9.55 5.59 1.60
CA ARG A 74 -9.87 4.63 0.56
C ARG A 74 -8.61 4.07 -0.11
N ALA A 75 -7.62 4.92 -0.39
CA ALA A 75 -6.35 4.49 -0.95
C ALA A 75 -5.58 3.58 0.01
N ASP A 76 -5.58 3.89 1.30
CA ASP A 76 -4.99 3.03 2.33
C ASP A 76 -5.65 1.66 2.35
N ARG A 77 -6.97 1.61 2.32
CA ARG A 77 -7.70 0.34 2.29
C ARG A 77 -7.44 -0.46 1.03
N PHE A 78 -7.33 0.22 -0.10
CA PHE A 78 -6.94 -0.43 -1.36
C PHE A 78 -5.56 -1.08 -1.22
N ALA A 79 -4.58 -0.34 -0.69
CA ALA A 79 -3.22 -0.86 -0.50
C ALA A 79 -3.20 -2.06 0.45
N ALA A 80 -3.94 -1.98 1.56
CA ALA A 80 -4.02 -3.08 2.52
C ALA A 80 -4.60 -4.34 1.87
N ARG A 81 -5.69 -4.22 1.11
CA ARG A 81 -6.28 -5.37 0.41
C ARG A 81 -5.38 -5.93 -0.67
N LEU A 82 -4.62 -5.08 -1.33
CA LEU A 82 -3.70 -5.51 -2.38
C LEU A 82 -2.52 -6.30 -1.81
N LEU A 83 -1.95 -5.84 -0.70
CA LEU A 83 -0.67 -6.35 -0.19
C LEU A 83 -0.80 -7.36 0.95
N ILE A 84 -1.94 -7.41 1.65
CA ILE A 84 -2.11 -8.29 2.80
C ILE A 84 -3.13 -9.37 2.49
N SER A 85 -2.67 -10.62 2.46
CA SER A 85 -3.56 -11.77 2.35
C SER A 85 -4.26 -12.01 3.70
N PRO A 86 -5.60 -12.08 3.73
CA PRO A 86 -6.32 -12.39 4.98
C PRO A 86 -5.90 -13.72 5.61
N VAL A 87 -5.59 -14.71 4.79
CA VAL A 87 -5.14 -16.03 5.27
C VAL A 87 -3.77 -15.93 5.93
N GLU A 88 -2.83 -15.23 5.27
CA GLU A 88 -1.48 -15.02 5.83
C GLU A 88 -1.53 -14.16 7.08
N TYR A 89 -2.36 -13.12 7.09
CA TYR A 89 -2.54 -12.28 8.27
C TYR A 89 -3.03 -13.10 9.46
N ARG A 90 -4.07 -13.93 9.25
CA ARG A 90 -4.62 -14.76 10.33
C ARG A 90 -3.57 -15.72 10.89
N ALA A 91 -2.81 -16.38 10.02
CA ALA A 91 -1.74 -17.27 10.44
C ALA A 91 -0.67 -16.55 11.26
N ALA A 92 -0.28 -15.36 10.83
CA ALA A 92 0.70 -14.54 11.55
C ALA A 92 0.17 -14.08 12.91
N GLU A 93 -1.09 -13.65 12.96
CA GLU A 93 -1.71 -13.22 14.22
C GLU A 93 -1.83 -14.37 15.22
N GLU A 94 -2.17 -15.56 14.76
CA GLU A 94 -2.22 -16.76 15.62
C GLU A 94 -0.83 -17.10 16.19
N THR A 95 0.21 -16.88 15.43
CA THR A 95 1.58 -17.18 15.86
C THR A 95 2.17 -16.10 16.77
N TYR A 96 1.97 -14.84 16.43
CA TYR A 96 2.67 -13.71 17.05
C TYR A 96 1.77 -12.79 17.85
N GLY A 97 0.45 -13.00 17.84
CA GLY A 97 -0.52 -12.09 18.43
C GLY A 97 -0.81 -10.88 17.55
N PRO A 98 -1.75 -10.00 18.00
CA PRO A 98 -2.18 -8.86 17.20
C PRO A 98 -1.25 -7.65 17.34
N HIS A 99 0.06 -7.87 17.33
CA HIS A 99 1.08 -6.84 17.54
C HIS A 99 1.49 -6.21 16.21
N PRO A 100 1.11 -4.96 15.92
CA PRO A 100 1.28 -4.38 14.58
C PRO A 100 2.71 -4.39 14.05
N ALA A 101 3.69 -4.05 14.88
CA ALA A 101 5.09 -4.01 14.43
C ALA A 101 5.60 -5.42 14.05
N ARG A 102 5.23 -6.43 14.82
CA ARG A 102 5.63 -7.81 14.53
C ARG A 102 4.95 -8.32 13.27
N LEU A 103 3.65 -8.06 13.13
CA LEU A 103 2.90 -8.46 11.95
C LEU A 103 3.42 -7.76 10.69
N ALA A 104 3.78 -6.48 10.80
CA ALA A 104 4.37 -5.74 9.70
C ALA A 104 5.67 -6.40 9.21
N ALA A 105 6.54 -6.77 10.14
CA ALA A 105 7.80 -7.44 9.81
C ALA A 105 7.57 -8.79 9.13
N GLU A 106 6.63 -9.57 9.65
CA GLU A 106 6.34 -10.90 9.10
C GLU A 106 5.66 -10.83 7.73
N LEU A 107 4.77 -9.87 7.51
CA LEU A 107 4.01 -9.78 6.28
C LEU A 107 4.67 -8.89 5.22
N GLY A 108 5.76 -8.22 5.56
CA GLY A 108 6.51 -7.40 4.60
C GLY A 108 5.78 -6.12 4.19
N VAL A 109 5.06 -5.52 5.13
CA VAL A 109 4.36 -4.25 4.92
C VAL A 109 4.68 -3.27 6.05
N THR A 110 4.21 -2.03 5.94
CA THR A 110 4.41 -1.04 7.00
C THR A 110 3.47 -1.29 8.17
N THR A 111 3.87 -0.82 9.35
CA THR A 111 3.01 -0.86 10.55
C THR A 111 1.72 -0.10 10.30
N HIS A 112 1.77 1.03 9.61
CA HIS A 112 0.59 1.80 9.23
C HIS A 112 -0.41 0.93 8.46
N LEU A 113 0.06 0.15 7.50
CA LEU A 113 -0.82 -0.71 6.69
C LEU A 113 -1.45 -1.82 7.51
N ILE A 114 -0.73 -2.35 8.51
CA ILE A 114 -1.30 -3.30 9.47
C ILE A 114 -2.45 -2.65 10.24
N HIS A 115 -2.27 -1.42 10.74
CA HIS A 115 -3.35 -0.71 11.42
C HIS A 115 -4.58 -0.52 10.53
N VAL A 116 -4.36 -0.15 9.28
CA VAL A 116 -5.45 -0.02 8.30
C VAL A 116 -6.18 -1.35 8.12
N PHE A 117 -5.43 -2.43 7.94
CA PHE A 117 -6.02 -3.76 7.77
C PHE A 117 -6.82 -4.19 9.01
N GLN A 118 -6.27 -4.01 10.20
CA GLN A 118 -6.97 -4.33 11.44
C GLN A 118 -8.28 -3.54 11.58
N SER A 119 -8.29 -2.27 11.17
CA SER A 119 -9.50 -1.45 11.22
C SER A 119 -10.60 -1.98 10.30
N THR A 120 -10.24 -2.61 9.18
CA THR A 120 -11.23 -3.23 8.30
C THR A 120 -11.83 -4.48 8.92
N LEU A 121 -11.05 -5.24 9.69
CA LEU A 121 -11.56 -6.43 10.38
C LEU A 121 -12.57 -6.08 11.47
N GLU A 122 -12.37 -5.00 12.18
CA GLU A 122 -13.28 -4.54 13.23
C GLU A 122 -14.67 -4.17 12.71
N ARG A 123 -14.80 -3.94 11.40
CA ARG A 123 -16.07 -3.59 10.76
C ARG A 123 -16.87 -4.80 10.32
N ILE A 124 -16.31 -5.99 10.39
CA ILE A 124 -17.00 -7.20 9.99
C ILE A 124 -17.84 -7.68 11.17
N PRO A 125 -19.18 -7.74 11.02
CA PRO A 125 -20.04 -8.26 12.08
C PRO A 125 -19.67 -9.70 12.38
N THR A 126 -19.55 -10.01 13.66
CA THR A 126 -19.29 -11.36 14.13
C THR A 126 -20.59 -12.11 14.36
#